data_787088491cc323421089f752727c1f4a
#
_entry.id   787088491cc323421089f752727c1f4a
#
_cell.length_a   1.000
_cell.length_b   1.000
_cell.length_c   1.000
_cell.angle_alpha   90.00
_cell.angle_beta   90.00
_cell.angle_gamma   90.00
#
_symmetry.space_group_name_H-M   'P 1'
#
loop_
_entity.id
_entity.type
_entity.pdbx_description
1 polymer ?
#
loop_
_entity_poly.entity_id
_entity_poly.type
_entity_poly.pdbx_seq_one_letter_code
_entity_poly.pdbx_strand_id
1 'polypeptide(L)'
;CALPISIIVPDGIGIVKALRSLNKPTQGRIPGVELAAHLIEQCGRAGKRIYLYGAKQEIVQRLADQIRASHGAETVCGFRNGYGQDDDEVFAEIAALQPDLVLVALGIPRQELAIHDHLAQFQKGIFIGVGGSFDVLSGSKKRAPTLFIKFNLEWLYRILKEPKRLKRFYDSNIRFLGMVKKLKAKGS
;
A
#
# COMPACT_ATOMS: atom_id res chain seq x y z
N CYS A 1 9.21 7.53 16.06
CA CYS A 1 7.78 7.24 16.26
C CYS A 1 7.44 6.00 15.50
N ALA A 2 6.96 4.97 16.15
CA ALA A 2 6.34 3.84 15.48
C ALA A 2 4.97 4.32 15.00
N LEU A 3 4.68 4.14 13.71
CA LEU A 3 3.33 4.34 13.20
C LEU A 3 2.42 3.27 13.83
N PRO A 4 1.21 3.62 14.21
CA PRO A 4 0.26 2.69 14.82
C PRO A 4 -0.33 1.77 13.75
N ILE A 5 0.39 0.70 13.46
CA ILE A 5 0.04 -0.28 12.43
C ILE A 5 -0.12 -1.64 13.10
N SER A 6 -1.27 -2.30 12.87
CA SER A 6 -1.56 -3.61 13.46
C SER A 6 -0.75 -4.74 12.80
N ILE A 7 -0.55 -4.67 11.48
CA ILE A 7 0.16 -5.69 10.70
C ILE A 7 1.12 -5.02 9.72
N ILE A 8 2.38 -5.44 9.72
CA ILE A 8 3.40 -4.97 8.80
C ILE A 8 3.84 -6.13 7.91
N VAL A 9 3.76 -5.92 6.59
CA VAL A 9 4.25 -6.88 5.60
C VAL A 9 5.57 -6.40 4.97
N PRO A 10 6.54 -7.30 4.73
CA PRO A 10 7.84 -6.94 4.16
C PRO A 10 7.74 -6.75 2.64
N ASP A 11 7.44 -5.53 2.17
CA ASP A 11 7.38 -5.22 0.72
C ASP A 11 8.78 -5.13 0.08
N GLY A 12 9.75 -4.54 0.77
CA GLY A 12 11.09 -4.34 0.22
C GLY A 12 12.06 -5.52 0.44
N ILE A 13 12.85 -5.89 -0.57
CA ILE A 13 13.87 -6.96 -0.42
C ILE A 13 14.89 -6.63 0.68
N GLY A 14 15.20 -5.35 0.91
CA GLY A 14 16.05 -4.90 2.01
C GLY A 14 15.50 -5.29 3.38
N ILE A 15 14.19 -5.16 3.59
CA ILE A 15 13.51 -5.56 4.83
C ILE A 15 13.63 -7.07 5.04
N VAL A 16 13.37 -7.87 3.98
CA VAL A 16 13.48 -9.34 4.05
C VAL A 16 14.92 -9.78 4.43
N LYS A 17 15.93 -9.16 3.80
CA LYS A 17 17.34 -9.42 4.14
C LYS A 17 17.68 -9.02 5.57
N ALA A 18 17.17 -7.88 6.04
CA ALA A 18 17.36 -7.43 7.41
C ALA A 18 16.72 -8.38 8.43
N LEU A 19 15.46 -8.80 8.22
CA LEU A 19 14.78 -9.76 9.07
C LEU A 19 15.57 -11.06 9.18
N ARG A 20 16.03 -11.61 8.04
CA ARG A 20 16.89 -12.82 8.04
C ARG A 20 18.20 -12.61 8.80
N SER A 21 18.85 -11.46 8.63
CA SER A 21 20.11 -11.16 9.33
C SER A 21 19.96 -10.98 10.86
N LEU A 22 18.74 -10.72 11.31
CA LEU A 22 18.35 -10.60 12.71
C LEU A 22 17.68 -11.88 13.26
N ASN A 23 17.75 -12.99 12.51
CA ASN A 23 17.11 -14.26 12.85
C ASN A 23 15.58 -14.12 13.12
N LYS A 24 14.92 -13.17 12.45
CA LYS A 24 13.48 -13.00 12.54
C LYS A 24 12.77 -13.79 11.44
N PRO A 25 11.64 -14.47 11.74
CA PRO A 25 10.91 -15.23 10.76
C PRO A 25 10.40 -14.33 9.63
N THR A 26 10.50 -14.81 8.39
CA THR A 26 9.91 -14.16 7.21
C THR A 26 9.61 -15.19 6.14
N GLN A 27 8.42 -15.10 5.55
CA GLN A 27 8.00 -15.93 4.41
C GLN A 27 8.47 -15.33 3.06
N GLY A 28 9.21 -14.22 3.08
CA GLY A 28 9.70 -13.55 1.88
C GLY A 28 9.09 -12.18 1.66
N ARG A 29 9.23 -11.68 0.44
CA ARG A 29 8.71 -10.37 0.03
C ARG A 29 7.23 -10.47 -0.32
N ILE A 30 6.43 -9.52 0.17
CA ILE A 30 5.02 -9.34 -0.19
C ILE A 30 4.88 -7.94 -0.80
N PRO A 31 4.92 -7.80 -2.13
CA PRO A 31 4.73 -6.50 -2.78
C PRO A 31 3.34 -5.95 -2.53
N GLY A 32 3.24 -4.69 -2.06
CA GLY A 32 1.95 -4.06 -1.73
C GLY A 32 0.96 -4.03 -2.90
N VAL A 33 1.45 -3.88 -4.14
CA VAL A 33 0.60 -3.93 -5.34
C VAL A 33 0.01 -5.33 -5.59
N GLU A 34 0.77 -6.41 -5.33
CA GLU A 34 0.29 -7.79 -5.47
C GLU A 34 -0.70 -8.14 -4.36
N LEU A 35 -0.41 -7.71 -3.14
CA LEU A 35 -1.33 -7.89 -2.02
C LEU A 35 -2.67 -7.18 -2.29
N ALA A 36 -2.63 -5.93 -2.74
CA ALA A 36 -3.84 -5.18 -3.07
C ALA A 36 -4.63 -5.86 -4.20
N ALA A 37 -3.96 -6.29 -5.28
CA ALA A 37 -4.60 -7.01 -6.39
C ALA A 37 -5.27 -8.31 -5.91
N HIS A 38 -4.56 -9.09 -5.08
CA HIS A 38 -5.08 -10.34 -4.53
C HIS A 38 -6.31 -10.10 -3.64
N LEU A 39 -6.28 -9.10 -2.78
CA LEU A 39 -7.41 -8.77 -1.91
C LEU A 39 -8.62 -8.25 -2.69
N ILE A 40 -8.43 -7.45 -3.73
CA ILE A 40 -9.50 -7.03 -4.64
C ILE A 40 -10.18 -8.26 -5.26
N GLU A 41 -9.38 -9.19 -5.79
CA GLU A 41 -9.89 -10.42 -6.39
C GLU A 41 -10.65 -11.29 -5.37
N GLN A 42 -10.12 -11.49 -4.15
CA GLN A 42 -10.80 -12.25 -3.11
C GLN A 42 -12.10 -11.59 -2.65
N CYS A 43 -12.11 -10.26 -2.48
CA CYS A 43 -13.32 -9.51 -2.15
C CYS A 43 -14.38 -9.65 -3.24
N GLY A 44 -13.98 -9.51 -4.52
CA GLY A 44 -14.90 -9.66 -5.64
C GLY A 44 -15.54 -11.05 -5.69
N ARG A 45 -14.74 -12.12 -5.54
CA ARG A 45 -15.25 -13.51 -5.50
C ARG A 45 -16.17 -13.80 -4.30
N ALA A 46 -15.91 -13.15 -3.18
CA ALA A 46 -16.66 -13.36 -1.95
C ALA A 46 -17.86 -12.41 -1.79
N GLY A 47 -18.17 -11.59 -2.80
CA GLY A 47 -19.24 -10.59 -2.72
C GLY A 47 -19.01 -9.52 -1.64
N LYS A 48 -17.73 -9.23 -1.34
CA LYS A 48 -17.31 -8.25 -0.34
C LYS A 48 -17.19 -6.86 -0.95
N ARG A 49 -17.43 -5.83 -0.14
CA ARG A 49 -17.46 -4.43 -0.56
C ARG A 49 -16.12 -3.75 -0.33
N ILE A 50 -15.66 -3.03 -1.34
CA ILE A 50 -14.38 -2.32 -1.35
C ILE A 50 -14.62 -0.82 -1.42
N TYR A 51 -13.84 -0.06 -0.65
CA TYR A 51 -13.74 1.39 -0.79
C TYR A 51 -12.32 1.77 -1.21
N LEU A 52 -12.19 2.73 -2.15
CA LEU A 52 -10.91 3.20 -2.67
C LEU A 52 -10.71 4.67 -2.30
N TYR A 53 -9.64 4.99 -1.56
CA TYR A 53 -9.34 6.36 -1.18
C TYR A 53 -7.93 6.76 -1.59
N GLY A 54 -7.79 7.77 -2.42
CA GLY A 54 -6.49 8.32 -2.81
C GLY A 54 -6.23 8.36 -4.31
N ALA A 55 -4.97 8.63 -4.66
CA ALA A 55 -4.52 8.90 -6.02
C ALA A 55 -5.26 10.10 -6.67
N LYS A 56 -5.03 10.33 -7.97
CA LYS A 56 -5.77 11.32 -8.74
C LYS A 56 -7.16 10.82 -9.11
N GLN A 57 -8.10 11.73 -9.37
CA GLN A 57 -9.48 11.41 -9.71
C GLN A 57 -9.57 10.41 -10.87
N GLU A 58 -8.85 10.65 -11.96
CA GLU A 58 -8.88 9.78 -13.14
C GLU A 58 -8.30 8.38 -12.89
N ILE A 59 -7.40 8.25 -11.91
CA ILE A 59 -6.77 6.98 -11.54
C ILE A 59 -7.70 6.16 -10.68
N VAL A 60 -8.25 6.74 -9.61
CA VAL A 60 -9.14 6.02 -8.70
C VAL A 60 -10.45 5.66 -9.38
N GLN A 61 -11.00 6.55 -10.23
CA GLN A 61 -12.19 6.29 -11.05
C GLN A 61 -11.97 5.09 -11.97
N ARG A 62 -10.89 5.10 -12.76
CA ARG A 62 -10.55 4.00 -13.68
C ARG A 62 -10.41 2.67 -12.94
N LEU A 63 -9.74 2.68 -11.78
CA LEU A 63 -9.59 1.47 -10.97
C LEU A 63 -10.94 0.96 -10.46
N ALA A 64 -11.81 1.86 -9.97
CA ALA A 64 -13.15 1.53 -9.54
C ALA A 64 -13.98 0.89 -10.66
N ASP A 65 -13.94 1.50 -11.86
CA ASP A 65 -14.68 1.02 -13.03
C ASP A 65 -14.17 -0.37 -13.50
N GLN A 66 -12.85 -0.59 -13.48
CA GLN A 66 -12.26 -1.90 -13.79
C GLN A 66 -12.69 -2.98 -12.80
N ILE A 67 -12.69 -2.67 -11.49
CA ILE A 67 -13.13 -3.63 -10.47
C ILE A 67 -14.62 -3.94 -10.63
N ARG A 68 -15.45 -2.93 -10.84
CA ARG A 68 -16.89 -3.10 -11.08
C ARG A 68 -17.19 -3.93 -12.34
N ALA A 69 -16.44 -3.69 -13.41
CA ALA A 69 -16.59 -4.47 -14.64
C ALA A 69 -16.21 -5.94 -14.46
N SER A 70 -15.23 -6.25 -13.61
CA SER A 70 -14.74 -7.62 -13.40
C SER A 70 -15.54 -8.39 -12.36
N HIS A 71 -16.08 -7.73 -11.33
CA HIS A 71 -16.64 -8.37 -10.14
C HIS A 71 -18.08 -7.93 -9.80
N GLY A 72 -18.67 -7.05 -10.61
CA GLY A 72 -20.03 -6.53 -10.38
C GLY A 72 -20.03 -5.11 -9.77
N ALA A 73 -21.11 -4.37 -10.07
CA ALA A 73 -21.25 -2.95 -9.72
C ALA A 73 -21.15 -2.67 -8.21
N GLU A 74 -21.66 -3.60 -7.39
CA GLU A 74 -21.72 -3.46 -5.94
C GLU A 74 -20.38 -3.69 -5.24
N THR A 75 -19.39 -4.27 -5.93
CA THR A 75 -18.07 -4.57 -5.35
C THR A 75 -17.35 -3.33 -4.86
N VAL A 76 -17.41 -2.22 -5.62
CA VAL A 76 -16.87 -0.92 -5.18
C VAL A 76 -18.00 -0.05 -4.68
N CYS A 77 -18.15 0.02 -3.35
CA CYS A 77 -19.22 0.78 -2.71
C CYS A 77 -18.98 2.28 -2.69
N GLY A 78 -17.75 2.73 -2.89
CA GLY A 78 -17.41 4.15 -2.99
C GLY A 78 -15.93 4.36 -3.32
N PHE A 79 -15.60 5.58 -3.74
CA PHE A 79 -14.23 5.98 -3.92
C PHE A 79 -14.10 7.51 -3.84
N ARG A 80 -12.94 7.99 -3.38
CA ARG A 80 -12.54 9.40 -3.35
C ARG A 80 -11.10 9.57 -3.80
N ASN A 81 -10.82 10.66 -4.49
CA ASN A 81 -9.43 11.01 -4.82
C ASN A 81 -8.69 11.52 -3.57
N GLY A 82 -7.35 11.57 -3.63
CA GLY A 82 -6.51 11.94 -2.48
C GLY A 82 -6.14 13.43 -2.40
N TYR A 83 -6.77 14.31 -3.20
CA TYR A 83 -6.41 15.71 -3.31
C TYR A 83 -7.58 16.63 -2.96
N GLY A 84 -7.33 17.61 -2.08
CA GLY A 84 -8.36 18.59 -1.72
C GLY A 84 -9.52 18.00 -0.93
N GLN A 85 -9.36 16.81 -0.35
CA GLN A 85 -10.35 16.15 0.49
C GLN A 85 -10.05 16.41 1.97
N ASP A 86 -11.10 16.53 2.75
CA ASP A 86 -11.05 16.44 4.20
C ASP A 86 -11.08 14.95 4.59
N ASP A 87 -10.05 14.49 5.31
CA ASP A 87 -9.95 13.09 5.71
C ASP A 87 -11.09 12.71 6.67
N ASP A 88 -11.55 13.62 7.55
CA ASP A 88 -12.68 13.39 8.48
C ASP A 88 -13.98 13.12 7.71
N GLU A 89 -14.28 13.93 6.69
CA GLU A 89 -15.47 13.74 5.85
C GLU A 89 -15.42 12.42 5.07
N VAL A 90 -14.26 12.10 4.48
CA VAL A 90 -14.09 10.86 3.72
C VAL A 90 -14.22 9.64 4.62
N PHE A 91 -13.62 9.64 5.82
CA PHE A 91 -13.72 8.51 6.73
C PHE A 91 -15.13 8.38 7.34
N ALA A 92 -15.88 9.47 7.52
CA ALA A 92 -17.29 9.43 7.88
C ALA A 92 -18.15 8.76 6.78
N GLU A 93 -17.89 9.08 5.49
CA GLU A 93 -18.51 8.40 4.34
C GLU A 93 -18.18 6.90 4.34
N ILE A 94 -16.90 6.54 4.54
CA ILE A 94 -16.47 5.13 4.62
C ILE A 94 -17.19 4.41 5.76
N ALA A 95 -17.30 5.05 6.93
CA ALA A 95 -17.98 4.48 8.09
C ALA A 95 -19.46 4.24 7.83
N ALA A 96 -20.15 5.15 7.14
CA ALA A 96 -21.56 4.98 6.75
C ALA A 96 -21.75 3.82 5.76
N LEU A 97 -20.79 3.62 4.85
CA LEU A 97 -20.84 2.55 3.84
C LEU A 97 -20.45 1.17 4.37
N GLN A 98 -19.73 1.07 5.48
CA GLN A 98 -19.32 -0.20 6.10
C GLN A 98 -18.65 -1.18 5.12
N PRO A 99 -17.58 -0.80 4.39
CA PRO A 99 -16.87 -1.70 3.49
C PRO A 99 -16.12 -2.81 4.25
N ASP A 100 -15.88 -3.93 3.58
CA ASP A 100 -15.04 -5.02 4.12
C ASP A 100 -13.54 -4.76 3.89
N LEU A 101 -13.19 -4.01 2.84
CA LEU A 101 -11.82 -3.63 2.49
C LEU A 101 -11.74 -2.14 2.13
N VAL A 102 -10.80 -1.43 2.74
CA VAL A 102 -10.47 -0.04 2.40
C VAL A 102 -9.02 0.05 1.96
N LEU A 103 -8.81 0.44 0.71
CA LEU A 103 -7.47 0.68 0.16
C LEU A 103 -7.19 2.18 0.15
N VAL A 104 -6.11 2.59 0.84
CA VAL A 104 -5.75 4.01 1.00
C VAL A 104 -4.45 4.31 0.26
N ALA A 105 -4.49 5.23 -0.69
CA ALA A 105 -3.40 5.60 -1.60
C ALA A 105 -3.02 7.10 -1.49
N LEU A 106 -2.80 7.58 -0.26
CA LEU A 106 -2.43 8.97 0.03
C LEU A 106 -0.91 9.19 0.11
N GLY A 107 -0.14 8.09 0.13
CA GLY A 107 1.30 8.10 0.34
C GLY A 107 1.71 8.15 1.81
N ILE A 108 2.96 7.71 2.07
CA ILE A 108 3.57 7.61 3.41
C ILE A 108 4.07 9.00 3.85
N PRO A 109 3.81 9.45 5.09
CA PRO A 109 3.11 8.78 6.19
C PRO A 109 1.61 9.11 6.28
N ARG A 110 1.05 9.93 5.35
CA ARG A 110 -0.32 10.45 5.45
C ARG A 110 -1.36 9.33 5.51
N GLN A 111 -1.23 8.29 4.68
CA GLN A 111 -2.19 7.18 4.65
C GLN A 111 -2.25 6.40 5.97
N GLU A 112 -1.10 6.15 6.60
CA GLU A 112 -1.03 5.44 7.88
C GLU A 112 -1.62 6.27 9.02
N LEU A 113 -1.37 7.57 9.03
CA LEU A 113 -1.92 8.50 10.01
C LEU A 113 -3.44 8.63 9.84
N ALA A 114 -3.92 8.87 8.62
CA ALA A 114 -5.33 8.96 8.34
C ALA A 114 -6.10 7.68 8.74
N ILE A 115 -5.56 6.50 8.44
CA ILE A 115 -6.15 5.24 8.89
C ILE A 115 -6.19 5.18 10.43
N HIS A 116 -5.05 5.48 11.09
CA HIS A 116 -4.97 5.39 12.54
C HIS A 116 -5.96 6.30 13.26
N ASP A 117 -6.02 7.56 12.83
CA ASP A 117 -6.81 8.60 13.51
C ASP A 117 -8.32 8.29 13.43
N HIS A 118 -8.73 7.53 12.40
CA HIS A 118 -10.13 7.20 12.17
C HIS A 118 -10.51 5.75 12.48
N LEU A 119 -9.55 4.86 12.73
CA LEU A 119 -9.82 3.42 12.86
C LEU A 119 -10.83 3.09 13.96
N ALA A 120 -10.88 3.88 15.04
CA ALA A 120 -11.81 3.70 16.14
C ALA A 120 -13.31 3.84 15.77
N GLN A 121 -13.60 4.44 14.61
CA GLN A 121 -14.98 4.60 14.10
C GLN A 121 -15.54 3.31 13.47
N PHE A 122 -14.69 2.29 13.27
CA PHE A 122 -15.03 1.08 12.52
C PHE A 122 -15.10 -0.14 13.42
N GLN A 123 -16.19 -0.92 13.30
CA GLN A 123 -16.35 -2.20 13.99
C GLN A 123 -15.79 -3.37 13.17
N LYS A 124 -15.62 -3.20 11.87
CA LYS A 124 -15.12 -4.21 10.92
C LYS A 124 -14.37 -3.55 9.76
N GLY A 125 -13.72 -4.37 8.97
CA GLY A 125 -13.03 -3.96 7.75
C GLY A 125 -11.51 -4.05 7.87
N ILE A 126 -10.88 -4.26 6.73
CA ILE A 126 -9.42 -4.28 6.60
C ILE A 126 -9.00 -2.98 5.92
N PHE A 127 -8.12 -2.21 6.58
CA PHE A 127 -7.57 -0.96 6.04
C PHE A 127 -6.11 -1.16 5.65
N ILE A 128 -5.76 -0.80 4.41
CA ILE A 128 -4.40 -1.00 3.90
C ILE A 128 -3.91 0.27 3.20
N GLY A 129 -2.77 0.80 3.67
CA GLY A 129 -2.01 1.82 2.97
C GLY A 129 -1.27 1.19 1.79
N VAL A 130 -1.66 1.54 0.57
CA VAL A 130 -1.12 0.95 -0.67
C VAL A 130 -0.29 1.92 -1.51
N GLY A 131 -0.20 3.20 -1.11
CA GLY A 131 0.61 4.23 -1.78
C GLY A 131 0.34 4.30 -3.29
N GLY A 132 1.41 4.25 -4.09
CA GLY A 132 1.32 4.33 -5.55
C GLY A 132 0.79 3.08 -6.25
N SER A 133 0.17 2.12 -5.56
CA SER A 133 -0.34 0.89 -6.18
C SER A 133 -1.53 1.16 -7.11
N PHE A 134 -2.33 2.20 -6.85
CA PHE A 134 -3.46 2.57 -7.72
C PHE A 134 -3.01 2.94 -9.14
N ASP A 135 -1.87 3.64 -9.27
CA ASP A 135 -1.30 3.96 -10.59
C ASP A 135 -1.00 2.69 -11.42
N VAL A 136 -0.52 1.63 -10.76
CA VAL A 136 -0.17 0.36 -11.40
C VAL A 136 -1.42 -0.47 -11.67
N LEU A 137 -2.31 -0.60 -10.68
CA LEU A 137 -3.53 -1.41 -10.79
C LEU A 137 -4.50 -0.86 -11.84
N SER A 138 -4.63 0.46 -11.93
CA SER A 138 -5.44 1.12 -12.99
C SER A 138 -4.80 1.06 -14.39
N GLY A 139 -3.55 0.56 -14.51
CA GLY A 139 -2.80 0.58 -15.76
C GLY A 139 -2.26 1.95 -16.17
N SER A 140 -2.40 2.98 -15.33
CA SER A 140 -1.92 4.34 -15.61
C SER A 140 -0.39 4.43 -15.60
N LYS A 141 0.26 3.59 -14.79
CA LYS A 141 1.73 3.40 -14.83
C LYS A 141 2.07 1.94 -15.11
N LYS A 142 2.99 1.73 -16.03
CA LYS A 142 3.54 0.40 -16.28
C LYS A 142 4.37 -0.05 -15.07
N ARG A 143 4.13 -1.27 -14.62
CA ARG A 143 5.00 -1.93 -13.65
C ARG A 143 6.38 -2.17 -14.26
N ALA A 144 7.39 -2.35 -13.43
CA ALA A 144 8.72 -2.75 -13.89
C ALA A 144 8.64 -4.03 -14.75
N PRO A 145 9.47 -4.18 -15.79
CA PRO A 145 9.53 -5.41 -16.58
C PRO A 145 9.74 -6.63 -15.70
N THR A 146 9.20 -7.77 -16.12
CA THR A 146 9.24 -9.04 -15.35
C THR A 146 10.64 -9.42 -14.88
N LEU A 147 11.68 -9.11 -15.69
CA LEU A 147 13.08 -9.34 -15.34
C LEU A 147 13.49 -8.56 -14.07
N PHE A 148 13.14 -7.28 -14.00
CA PHE A 148 13.42 -6.45 -12.80
C PHE A 148 12.66 -6.94 -11.58
N ILE A 149 11.43 -7.43 -11.76
CA ILE A 149 10.62 -7.98 -10.67
C ILE A 149 11.26 -9.29 -10.17
N LYS A 150 11.61 -10.21 -11.07
CA LYS A 150 12.21 -11.51 -10.76
C LYS A 150 13.53 -11.38 -9.98
N PHE A 151 14.35 -10.39 -10.32
CA PHE A 151 15.62 -10.12 -9.63
C PHE A 151 15.50 -9.18 -8.43
N ASN A 152 14.26 -8.77 -8.05
CA ASN A 152 14.01 -7.80 -6.97
C ASN A 152 14.68 -6.42 -7.22
N LEU A 153 14.82 -6.01 -8.47
CA LEU A 153 15.41 -4.75 -8.92
C LEU A 153 14.33 -3.69 -9.29
N GLU A 154 13.11 -3.87 -8.85
CA GLU A 154 11.99 -2.92 -9.10
C GLU A 154 12.33 -1.50 -8.63
N TRP A 155 13.03 -1.38 -7.49
CA TRP A 155 13.54 -0.12 -6.97
C TRP A 155 14.53 0.57 -7.92
N LEU A 156 15.40 -0.20 -8.58
CA LEU A 156 16.36 0.33 -9.55
C LEU A 156 15.64 0.85 -10.80
N TYR A 157 14.67 0.09 -11.32
CA TYR A 157 13.85 0.53 -12.44
C TYR A 157 13.11 1.84 -12.13
N ARG A 158 12.55 1.99 -10.92
CA ARG A 158 11.88 3.21 -10.46
C ARG A 158 12.85 4.41 -10.38
N ILE A 159 14.09 4.20 -9.93
CA ILE A 159 15.12 5.25 -9.92
C ILE A 159 15.52 5.66 -11.33
N LEU A 160 15.69 4.70 -12.24
CA LEU A 160 16.03 4.99 -13.64
C LEU A 160 14.91 5.79 -14.34
N LYS A 161 13.66 5.54 -14.01
CA LYS A 161 12.50 6.30 -14.53
C LYS A 161 12.34 7.67 -13.89
N GLU A 162 12.65 7.80 -12.61
CA GLU A 162 12.51 9.02 -11.82
C GLU A 162 13.77 9.29 -10.99
N PRO A 163 14.83 9.90 -11.57
CA PRO A 163 16.12 10.10 -10.89
C PRO A 163 16.02 10.90 -9.58
N LYS A 164 15.00 11.76 -9.46
CA LYS A 164 14.73 12.52 -8.20
C LYS A 164 14.53 11.61 -6.98
N ARG A 165 14.17 10.34 -7.19
CA ARG A 165 14.02 9.33 -6.12
C ARG A 165 15.35 8.87 -5.54
N LEU A 166 16.48 9.06 -6.26
CA LEU A 166 17.79 8.59 -5.84
C LEU A 166 18.21 9.16 -4.48
N LYS A 167 18.04 10.46 -4.25
CA LYS A 167 18.36 11.11 -2.98
C LYS A 167 17.57 10.49 -1.83
N ARG A 168 16.24 10.39 -1.96
CA ARG A 168 15.37 9.79 -0.95
C ARG A 168 15.72 8.32 -0.69
N PHE A 169 16.02 7.57 -1.75
CA PHE A 169 16.43 6.17 -1.66
C PHE A 169 17.73 6.04 -0.87
N TYR A 170 18.74 6.86 -1.19
CA TYR A 170 20.03 6.86 -0.52
C TYR A 170 19.89 7.18 0.97
N ASP A 171 19.26 8.29 1.32
CA ASP A 171 19.07 8.74 2.71
C ASP A 171 18.30 7.69 3.56
N SER A 172 17.22 7.13 3.00
CA SER A 172 16.41 6.13 3.71
C SER A 172 17.16 4.81 3.91
N ASN A 173 17.89 4.33 2.91
CA ASN A 173 18.64 3.06 3.00
C ASN A 173 19.84 3.16 3.93
N ILE A 174 20.59 4.27 3.93
CA ILE A 174 21.71 4.44 4.87
C ILE A 174 21.22 4.42 6.30
N ARG A 175 20.14 5.17 6.61
CA ARG A 175 19.55 5.17 7.95
C ARG A 175 19.07 3.78 8.35
N PHE A 176 18.40 3.08 7.44
CA PHE A 176 17.90 1.73 7.65
C PHE A 176 19.05 0.74 7.94
N LEU A 177 20.09 0.73 7.13
CA LEU A 177 21.26 -0.15 7.35
C LEU A 177 21.96 0.15 8.68
N GLY A 178 22.08 1.43 9.04
CA GLY A 178 22.59 1.83 10.36
C GLY A 178 21.75 1.30 11.51
N MET A 179 20.42 1.36 11.40
CA MET A 179 19.52 0.77 12.41
C MET A 179 19.66 -0.74 12.51
N VAL A 180 19.70 -1.45 11.39
CA VAL A 180 19.87 -2.92 11.35
C VAL A 180 21.20 -3.32 12.01
N LYS A 181 22.30 -2.61 11.71
CA LYS A 181 23.60 -2.85 12.34
C LYS A 181 23.55 -2.66 13.86
N LYS A 182 22.90 -1.60 14.33
CA LYS A 182 22.72 -1.34 15.79
C LYS A 182 21.90 -2.43 16.47
N LEU A 183 20.81 -2.90 15.82
CA LEU A 183 19.97 -3.97 16.37
C LEU A 183 20.73 -5.29 16.44
N LYS A 184 21.54 -5.61 15.43
CA LYS A 184 22.38 -6.81 15.41
C LYS A 184 23.41 -6.80 16.55
N ALA A 185 24.05 -5.66 16.80
CA ALA A 185 25.01 -5.51 17.91
C ALA A 185 24.39 -5.57 19.31
N LYS A 186 23.09 -5.31 19.45
CA LYS A 186 22.36 -5.41 20.73
C LYS A 186 21.78 -6.80 21.01
N GLY A 187 21.70 -7.64 19.99
CA GLY A 187 21.14 -8.99 20.09
C GLY A 187 22.21 -10.10 20.08
N SER A 188 23.49 -9.70 20.02
CA SER A 188 24.67 -10.54 20.30
C SER A 188 25.15 -10.33 21.71
#